data_202aa37f002ccb1f5a7b4f8a0f196c0c
#
_entry.id   202aa37f002ccb1f5a7b4f8a0f196c0c
#
_cell.length_a   1.000
_cell.length_b   1.000
_cell.length_c   1.000
_cell.angle_alpha   90.00
_cell.angle_beta   90.00
_cell.angle_gamma   90.00
#
_symmetry.space_group_name_H-M   'P 1'
#
loop_
_entity.id
_entity.type
_entity.pdbx_description
1 polymer ?
#
loop_
_entity_poly.entity_id
_entity_poly.type
_entity_poly.pdbx_seq_one_letter_code
_entity_poly.pdbx_strand_id
1 'polypeptide(L)' 'MKVKTFKQRTCNFLVVNNHIICAFNEAKNQFIRCTTVGITEKVIECINDFRALYHLKPITIEYFLKEFV' A
#
# COMPACT_ATOMS: atom_id res chain seq x y z
N MET A 1 -9.56 -13.41 -1.42
CA MET A 1 -8.43 -12.60 -0.93
C MET A 1 -8.92 -11.71 0.21
N LYS A 2 -8.23 -11.76 1.34
CA LYS A 2 -8.61 -10.95 2.49
C LYS A 2 -7.84 -9.64 2.46
N VAL A 3 -8.57 -8.53 2.46
CA VAL A 3 -7.97 -7.19 2.43
C VAL A 3 -8.51 -6.41 3.63
N LYS A 4 -7.60 -5.84 4.40
CA LYS A 4 -8.00 -5.01 5.54
C LYS A 4 -6.97 -3.91 5.77
N THR A 5 -7.36 -2.91 6.54
CA THR A 5 -6.45 -1.85 6.98
C THR A 5 -6.50 -1.75 8.50
N PHE A 6 -5.41 -1.28 9.07
CA PHE A 6 -5.40 -0.94 10.50
C PHE A 6 -4.47 0.23 10.73
N LYS A 7 -4.79 1.03 11.74
CA LYS A 7 -3.96 2.17 12.12
C LYS A 7 -3.16 1.86 13.36
N GLN A 8 -1.91 2.28 13.34
CA GLN A 8 -1.06 2.28 14.51
C GLN A 8 -0.33 3.61 14.54
N ARG A 9 -0.60 4.43 15.57
CA ARG A 9 -0.09 5.80 15.66
C ARG A 9 -0.54 6.62 14.45
N THR A 10 0.42 7.16 13.67
CA THR A 10 0.11 8.00 12.52
C THR A 10 0.08 7.22 11.21
N CYS A 11 0.34 5.93 11.25
CA CYS A 11 0.41 5.10 10.05
C CYS A 11 -0.84 4.25 9.89
N ASN A 12 -1.39 4.24 8.68
CA ASN A 12 -2.44 3.33 8.27
C ASN A 12 -1.81 2.26 7.39
N PHE A 13 -2.04 0.99 7.70
CA PHE A 13 -1.41 -0.14 7.02
C PHE A 13 -2.42 -0.88 6.16
N LEU A 14 -2.01 -1.26 4.95
CA LEU A 14 -2.78 -2.16 4.10
C LEU A 14 -2.27 -3.58 4.28
N VAL A 15 -3.17 -4.48 4.62
CA VAL A 15 -2.85 -5.90 4.85
C VAL A 15 -3.63 -6.74 3.85
N VAL A 16 -2.94 -7.60 3.12
CA VAL A 16 -3.54 -8.51 2.15
C VAL A 16 -3.10 -9.93 2.52
N ASN A 17 -4.07 -10.81 2.76
CA ASN A 17 -3.81 -12.20 3.15
C ASN A 17 -2.84 -12.29 4.33
N ASN A 18 -3.04 -11.45 5.34
CA ASN A 18 -2.24 -11.37 6.56
C ASN A 18 -0.80 -10.88 6.35
N HIS A 19 -0.50 -10.30 5.19
CA HIS A 19 0.81 -9.69 4.91
C HIS A 19 0.66 -8.18 4.82
N ILE A 20 1.53 -7.46 5.51
CA ILE A 20 1.57 -6.00 5.43
C ILE A 20 2.22 -5.62 4.10
N ILE A 21 1.46 -4.95 3.24
CA ILE A 21 1.90 -4.62 1.88
C ILE A 21 2.49 -3.23 1.82
N CYS A 22 1.82 -2.26 2.40
CA CYS A 22 2.23 -0.86 2.36
C CYS A 22 1.56 -0.11 3.49
N ALA A 23 1.94 1.15 3.64
CA ALA A 23 1.39 2.00 4.68
C ALA A 23 1.35 3.45 4.19
N PHE A 24 0.55 4.26 4.86
CA PHE A 24 0.56 5.70 4.65
C PHE A 24 0.76 6.38 5.99
N ASN A 25 1.83 7.16 6.11
CA ASN A 25 2.11 7.93 7.31
C ASN A 25 1.37 9.26 7.19
N GLU A 26 0.27 9.39 7.93
CA GLU A 26 -0.61 10.57 7.82
C GLU A 26 0.06 11.83 8.37
N ALA A 27 0.94 11.70 9.36
CA ALA A 27 1.66 12.84 9.91
C ALA A 27 2.65 13.44 8.91
N LYS A 28 3.30 12.59 8.11
CA LYS A 28 4.29 13.01 7.13
C LYS A 28 3.75 13.07 5.72
N ASN A 29 2.49 12.68 5.52
CA ASN A 29 1.85 12.60 4.20
C ASN A 29 2.71 11.78 3.24
N GLN A 30 3.15 10.60 3.69
CA GLN A 30 4.12 9.78 2.96
C GLN A 30 3.62 8.35 2.78
N PHE A 31 3.66 7.89 1.53
CA PHE A 31 3.35 6.49 1.18
C PHE A 31 4.62 5.64 1.36
N ILE A 32 4.47 4.48 2.00
CA ILE A 32 5.59 3.60 2.35
C ILE A 32 5.31 2.21 1.81
N ARG A 33 6.24 1.70 0.99
CA ARG A 33 6.19 0.30 0.56
C ARG A 33 6.79 -0.57 1.64
N CYS A 34 6.06 -1.63 2.04
CA CYS A 34 6.52 -2.52 3.12
C CYS A 34 7.08 -3.84 2.61
N THR A 35 6.70 -4.28 1.41
CA THR A 35 7.20 -5.53 0.84
C THR A 35 7.19 -5.47 -0.68
N THR A 36 8.04 -6.28 -1.31
CA THR A 36 8.03 -6.48 -2.75
C THR A 36 7.61 -7.91 -3.11
N VAL A 37 7.37 -8.76 -2.11
CA VAL A 37 7.07 -10.17 -2.30
C VAL A 37 5.56 -10.36 -2.46
N GLY A 38 5.17 -11.19 -3.43
CA GLY A 38 3.77 -11.55 -3.63
C GLY A 38 2.92 -10.43 -4.23
N ILE A 39 3.54 -9.47 -4.91
CA ILE A 39 2.81 -8.36 -5.53
C ILE A 39 2.31 -8.81 -6.91
N THR A 40 1.00 -9.01 -7.01
CA THR A 40 0.32 -9.37 -8.25
C THR A 40 -0.51 -8.19 -8.73
N GLU A 41 -1.09 -8.31 -9.93
CA GLU A 41 -1.99 -7.27 -10.43
C GLU A 41 -3.19 -7.05 -9.52
N LYS A 42 -3.70 -8.11 -8.89
CA LYS A 42 -4.80 -7.97 -7.93
C LYS A 42 -4.36 -7.20 -6.69
N VAL A 43 -3.14 -7.44 -6.22
CA VAL A 43 -2.60 -6.70 -5.08
C VAL A 43 -2.39 -5.24 -5.45
N ILE A 44 -1.93 -4.95 -6.68
CA ILE A 44 -1.79 -3.57 -7.15
C ILE A 44 -3.15 -2.86 -7.18
N GLU A 45 -4.23 -3.55 -7.56
CA GLU A 45 -5.57 -2.95 -7.49
C GLU A 45 -5.91 -2.55 -6.05
N CYS A 46 -5.60 -3.42 -5.08
CA CYS A 46 -5.82 -3.12 -3.66
C CYS A 46 -4.95 -1.94 -3.21
N ILE A 47 -3.70 -1.89 -3.66
CA ILE A 47 -2.79 -0.79 -3.35
C ILE A 47 -3.34 0.53 -3.90
N ASN A 48 -3.86 0.51 -5.13
CA ASN A 48 -4.40 1.72 -5.75
C ASN A 48 -5.69 2.18 -5.07
N ASP A 49 -6.54 1.25 -4.61
CA ASP A 49 -7.71 1.60 -3.82
C ASP A 49 -7.28 2.25 -2.50
N PHE A 50 -6.24 1.71 -1.87
CA PHE A 50 -5.70 2.26 -0.63
C PHE A 50 -5.12 3.67 -0.88
N ARG A 51 -4.36 3.83 -1.96
CA ARG A 51 -3.79 5.13 -2.33
C ARG A 51 -4.87 6.17 -2.61
N ALA A 52 -5.98 5.75 -3.21
CA ALA A 52 -7.10 6.65 -3.50
C ALA A 52 -7.70 7.25 -2.23
N LEU A 53 -7.62 6.56 -1.10
CA LEU A 53 -8.09 7.13 0.18
C LEU A 53 -7.35 8.41 0.53
N TYR A 54 -6.12 8.57 0.03
CA TYR A 54 -5.27 9.72 0.32
C TYR A 54 -5.07 10.60 -0.91
N HIS A 55 -5.94 10.44 -1.93
CA HIS A 55 -5.90 11.22 -3.18
C HIS A 55 -4.59 11.06 -3.95
N LEU A 56 -3.95 9.91 -3.81
CA LEU A 56 -2.74 9.59 -4.55
C LEU A 56 -3.11 8.94 -5.87
N LYS A 57 -2.29 9.19 -6.90
CA LYS A 57 -2.54 8.64 -8.23
C LYS A 57 -2.32 7.12 -8.25
N PRO A 58 -3.06 6.39 -9.09
CA PRO A 58 -2.79 4.97 -9.27
C PRO A 58 -1.40 4.74 -9.87
N ILE A 59 -0.80 3.60 -9.52
CA ILE A 59 0.54 3.23 -9.97
C ILE A 59 0.50 1.84 -10.59
N THR A 60 1.54 1.53 -11.38
CA THR A 60 1.71 0.20 -11.97
C THR A 60 2.53 -0.68 -11.03
N ILE A 61 2.50 -1.99 -11.31
CA ILE A 61 3.31 -2.94 -10.55
C ILE A 61 4.79 -2.64 -10.71
N GLU A 62 5.23 -2.26 -11.91
CA GLU A 62 6.63 -1.90 -12.17
C GLU A 62 7.05 -0.70 -11.33
N TYR A 63 6.19 0.32 -11.25
CA TYR A 63 6.47 1.51 -10.46
C TYR A 63 6.58 1.16 -8.98
N PHE A 64 5.64 0.35 -8.50
CA PHE A 64 5.63 -0.07 -7.09
C PHE A 64 6.92 -0.81 -6.71
N LEU A 65 7.39 -1.68 -7.60
CA LEU A 65 8.57 -2.49 -7.31
C LEU A 65 9.89 -1.72 -7.45
N LYS A 66 9.94 -0.65 -8.24
CA LYS A 66 11.19 0.06 -8.53
C LYS A 66 11.34 1.38 -7.80
N GLU A 67 10.26 2.16 -7.66
CA GLU A 67 10.38 3.57 -7.25
C GLU A 67 10.28 3.80 -5.74
N PHE A 68 9.75 2.85 -4.99
CA PHE A 68 9.67 2.96 -3.53
C PHE A 68 10.79 2.14 -2.91
N VAL A 69 11.88 2.77 -2.65
CA VAL A 69 13.07 2.11 -2.10
C VAL A 69 13.14 2.29 -0.59
#